data_a84be990bafdacf0d4c4eb01de6223f3
#
_entry.id   a84be990bafdacf0d4c4eb01de6223f3
#
_cell.length_a   1.000
_cell.length_b   1.000
_cell.length_c   1.000
_cell.angle_alpha   90.00
_cell.angle_beta   90.00
_cell.angle_gamma   90.00
#
_symmetry.space_group_name_H-M   'P 1'
#
loop_
_entity.id
_entity.type
_entity.pdbx_description
1 polymer ?
#
loop_
_entity_poly.entity_id
_entity_poly.type
_entity_poly.pdbx_seq_one_letter_code
_entity_poly.pdbx_strand_id
1 'polypeptide(L)'
;MKLFYYLPLLLCLTYTAKGEEIEKDTAKIRNVELNEVVVQSFKQQRDLRLEPLSASAVTGTAIQNRNITGIKEFSSFIPNLFMPDYGSKLTSPVYIRGIGSKINAPSVGLYVDGIPYFEKSAFDFDFNEVDRIEVLRGPQGTLYGRNTMGGIINVYTKSPLKYEGTNIWLSNGNYGYRDYTLSHYKKIGEKFGYAVSGDFQSSDGYFTNLFTDKKADDMKSG
;
A
#
# COMPACT_ATOMS: atom_id res chain seq x y z
N MET A 1 4.46 64.84 29.96
CA MET A 1 3.51 63.94 29.31
C MET A 1 4.21 62.84 28.52
N LYS A 2 5.23 62.19 29.12
CA LYS A 2 6.00 61.06 28.48
C LYS A 2 6.27 59.86 29.43
N LEU A 3 5.60 59.84 30.59
CA LEU A 3 5.85 58.78 31.61
C LEU A 3 4.86 57.62 31.58
N PHE A 4 3.86 57.67 30.72
CA PHE A 4 2.78 56.69 30.68
C PHE A 4 3.05 55.52 29.69
N TYR A 5 4.08 55.63 28.84
CA TYR A 5 4.33 54.62 27.81
C TYR A 5 5.24 53.43 28.28
N TYR A 6 5.85 53.56 29.45
CA TYR A 6 6.77 52.50 29.97
C TYR A 6 6.14 51.57 31.01
N LEU A 7 4.91 51.84 31.43
CA LEU A 7 4.21 51.04 32.43
C LEU A 7 3.81 49.61 31.92
N PRO A 8 3.40 49.41 30.66
CA PRO A 8 3.09 48.06 30.20
C PRO A 8 4.36 47.19 29.95
N LEU A 9 5.52 47.79 29.73
CA LEU A 9 6.76 47.04 29.50
C LEU A 9 7.35 46.47 30.79
N LEU A 10 7.04 47.03 31.94
CA LEU A 10 7.53 46.56 33.25
C LEU A 10 6.65 45.38 33.79
N LEU A 11 5.44 45.25 33.31
CA LEU A 11 4.53 44.18 33.74
C LEU A 11 4.81 42.82 33.07
N CYS A 12 5.55 42.79 31.96
CA CYS A 12 5.94 41.56 31.28
C CYS A 12 7.17 40.83 31.87
N LEU A 13 7.87 41.45 32.82
CA LEU A 13 9.11 40.90 33.36
C LEU A 13 8.95 40.12 34.67
N THR A 14 7.73 39.94 35.18
CA THR A 14 7.47 39.16 36.38
C THR A 14 6.85 37.79 36.15
N TYR A 15 6.94 37.26 34.94
CA TYR A 15 6.67 35.84 34.75
C TYR A 15 7.84 35.04 35.28
N THR A 16 7.79 34.75 36.59
CA THR A 16 8.69 33.79 37.21
C THR A 16 8.50 32.43 36.55
N ALA A 17 9.55 31.98 35.88
CA ALA A 17 9.65 30.60 35.43
C ALA A 17 9.50 29.68 36.66
N LYS A 18 8.38 29.07 36.84
CA LYS A 18 8.25 27.85 37.66
C LYS A 18 9.07 26.80 36.94
N GLY A 19 10.20 26.42 37.48
CA GLY A 19 10.92 25.25 37.05
C GLY A 19 10.00 24.06 37.27
N GLU A 20 9.57 23.41 36.19
CA GLU A 20 8.99 22.07 36.24
C GLU A 20 10.11 21.14 36.75
N GLU A 21 9.86 20.51 37.88
CA GLU A 21 10.63 19.36 38.30
C GLU A 21 10.60 18.37 37.12
N ILE A 22 11.77 18.05 36.59
CA ILE A 22 11.94 16.98 35.62
C ILE A 22 11.59 15.69 36.39
N GLU A 23 10.33 15.32 36.33
CA GLU A 23 9.88 13.99 36.71
C GLU A 23 10.72 13.02 35.87
N LYS A 24 11.57 12.24 36.55
CA LYS A 24 12.33 11.17 35.91
C LYS A 24 11.34 10.28 35.19
N ASP A 25 11.20 10.51 33.91
CA ASP A 25 10.46 9.66 33.00
C ASP A 25 11.18 8.30 32.97
N THR A 26 10.83 7.47 33.96
CA THR A 26 11.15 6.06 33.90
C THR A 26 10.45 5.58 32.64
N ALA A 27 11.24 5.39 31.59
CA ALA A 27 10.80 4.88 30.31
C ALA A 27 9.90 3.69 30.56
N LYS A 28 8.59 3.94 30.57
CA LYS A 28 7.56 2.92 30.59
C LYS A 28 7.79 2.15 29.31
N ILE A 29 8.47 1.02 29.38
CA ILE A 29 8.62 0.10 28.28
C ILE A 29 7.19 -0.23 27.84
N ARG A 30 6.75 0.47 26.81
CA ARG A 30 5.46 0.19 26.20
C ARG A 30 5.65 -1.13 25.48
N ASN A 31 5.23 -2.21 26.10
CA ASN A 31 5.11 -3.49 25.42
C ASN A 31 4.08 -3.27 24.29
N VAL A 32 4.57 -2.96 23.11
CA VAL A 32 3.77 -2.98 21.91
C VAL A 32 3.65 -4.46 21.56
N GLU A 33 2.52 -5.07 21.87
CA GLU A 33 2.16 -6.36 21.31
C GLU A 33 2.10 -6.14 19.79
N LEU A 34 3.14 -6.61 19.10
CA LEU A 34 3.11 -6.65 17.64
C LEU A 34 2.03 -7.65 17.26
N ASN A 35 0.99 -7.15 16.58
CA ASN A 35 -0.04 -8.00 16.04
C ASN A 35 0.64 -9.07 15.17
N GLU A 36 0.40 -10.32 15.50
CA GLU A 36 0.91 -11.46 14.80
C GLU A 36 0.45 -11.40 13.33
N VAL A 37 1.39 -11.47 12.41
CA VAL A 37 1.07 -11.46 10.99
C VAL A 37 0.73 -12.88 10.58
N VAL A 38 -0.56 -13.14 10.45
CA VAL A 38 -1.09 -14.42 9.96
C VAL A 38 -1.12 -14.40 8.44
N VAL A 39 -0.52 -15.39 7.81
CA VAL A 39 -0.56 -15.60 6.35
C VAL A 39 -1.43 -16.79 6.01
N GLN A 40 -2.04 -16.74 4.83
CA GLN A 40 -2.85 -17.83 4.33
C GLN A 40 -2.02 -18.74 3.42
N SER A 41 -1.05 -19.40 4.03
CA SER A 41 -0.20 -20.39 3.35
C SER A 41 -0.94 -21.73 3.22
N PHE A 42 -0.68 -22.46 2.13
CA PHE A 42 -1.34 -23.74 1.84
C PHE A 42 -2.90 -23.69 1.91
N LYS A 43 -3.50 -22.51 1.63
CA LYS A 43 -4.94 -22.26 1.81
C LYS A 43 -5.44 -22.46 3.26
N GLN A 44 -4.54 -22.37 4.23
CA GLN A 44 -4.80 -22.39 5.66
C GLN A 44 -4.21 -21.15 6.32
N GLN A 45 -4.90 -20.63 7.32
CA GLN A 45 -4.36 -19.53 8.12
C GLN A 45 -3.31 -20.08 9.08
N ARG A 46 -2.08 -19.61 8.96
CA ARG A 46 -0.97 -19.97 9.82
C ARG A 46 -0.13 -18.75 10.16
N ASP A 47 0.57 -18.82 11.26
CA ASP A 47 1.58 -17.82 11.61
C ASP A 47 2.73 -17.85 10.60
N LEU A 48 3.10 -16.68 10.08
CA LEU A 48 4.21 -16.49 9.15
C LEU A 48 5.52 -17.10 9.67
N ARG A 49 5.74 -17.06 10.98
CA ARG A 49 6.96 -17.59 11.62
C ARG A 49 7.05 -19.11 11.59
N LEU A 50 5.92 -19.79 11.52
CA LEU A 50 5.84 -21.25 11.55
C LEU A 50 5.83 -21.86 10.15
N GLU A 51 5.77 -21.04 9.11
CA GLU A 51 5.73 -21.52 7.74
C GLU A 51 7.13 -21.92 7.25
N PRO A 52 7.28 -23.11 6.68
CA PRO A 52 8.53 -23.57 6.10
C PRO A 52 8.86 -22.88 4.76
N LEU A 53 8.06 -21.91 4.36
CA LEU A 53 8.17 -21.17 3.10
C LEU A 53 8.74 -19.78 3.34
N SER A 54 9.50 -19.30 2.36
CA SER A 54 9.95 -17.91 2.35
C SER A 54 8.79 -17.02 1.93
N ALA A 55 8.10 -16.45 2.91
CA ALA A 55 6.97 -15.55 2.70
C ALA A 55 7.25 -14.15 3.25
N SER A 56 6.57 -13.16 2.70
CA SER A 56 6.49 -11.80 3.23
C SER A 56 5.05 -11.36 3.18
N ALA A 57 4.57 -10.73 4.24
CA ALA A 57 3.23 -10.15 4.27
C ALA A 57 3.32 -8.67 4.66
N VAL A 58 2.53 -7.85 4.00
CA VAL A 58 2.40 -6.42 4.26
C VAL A 58 0.92 -6.10 4.42
N THR A 59 0.58 -5.47 5.53
CA THR A 59 -0.80 -5.08 5.84
C THR A 59 -1.20 -3.82 5.08
N GLY A 60 -2.50 -3.64 4.83
CA GLY A 60 -3.03 -2.44 4.18
C GLY A 60 -2.66 -1.15 4.92
N THR A 61 -2.62 -1.17 6.25
CA THR A 61 -2.16 -0.02 7.04
C THR A 61 -0.70 0.33 6.75
N ALA A 62 0.17 -0.69 6.61
CA ALA A 62 1.58 -0.45 6.27
C ALA A 62 1.74 0.06 4.82
N ILE A 63 0.89 -0.39 3.91
CA ILE A 63 0.82 0.09 2.52
C ILE A 63 0.44 1.58 2.50
N GLN A 64 -0.63 1.96 3.19
CA GLN A 64 -1.10 3.33 3.28
C GLN A 64 -0.07 4.26 3.94
N ASN A 65 0.51 3.86 5.08
CA ASN A 65 1.51 4.66 5.79
C ASN A 65 2.78 4.93 4.97
N ARG A 66 3.08 4.08 4.00
CA ARG A 66 4.23 4.22 3.10
C ARG A 66 3.87 4.85 1.76
N ASN A 67 2.60 5.21 1.57
CA ASN A 67 2.07 5.76 0.32
C ASN A 67 2.42 4.89 -0.90
N ILE A 68 2.25 3.57 -0.76
CA ILE A 68 2.47 2.61 -1.83
C ILE A 68 1.19 2.56 -2.65
N THR A 69 1.25 3.01 -3.91
CA THR A 69 0.08 3.13 -4.79
C THR A 69 -0.07 1.95 -5.74
N GLY A 70 0.99 1.18 -5.96
CA GLY A 70 0.94 0.06 -6.89
C GLY A 70 1.99 -1.01 -6.60
N ILE A 71 1.93 -2.10 -7.36
CA ILE A 71 2.82 -3.25 -7.17
C ILE A 71 4.28 -2.92 -7.49
N LYS A 72 4.52 -1.92 -8.32
CA LYS A 72 5.86 -1.47 -8.66
C LYS A 72 6.57 -0.85 -7.45
N GLU A 73 5.93 0.09 -6.75
CA GLU A 73 6.44 0.66 -5.50
C GLU A 73 6.52 -0.41 -4.43
N PHE A 74 5.51 -1.29 -4.35
CA PHE A 74 5.48 -2.41 -3.43
C PHE A 74 6.68 -3.34 -3.61
N SER A 75 7.14 -3.56 -4.86
CA SER A 75 8.28 -4.42 -5.15
C SER A 75 9.57 -3.97 -4.46
N SER A 76 9.74 -2.67 -4.22
CA SER A 76 10.92 -2.13 -3.53
C SER A 76 10.97 -2.46 -2.04
N PHE A 77 9.86 -2.85 -1.44
CA PHE A 77 9.76 -3.21 -0.01
C PHE A 77 9.85 -4.71 0.25
N ILE A 78 9.74 -5.53 -0.79
CA ILE A 78 9.76 -6.99 -0.66
C ILE A 78 11.09 -7.55 -1.15
N PRO A 79 11.86 -8.24 -0.31
CA PRO A 79 13.11 -8.85 -0.74
C PRO A 79 12.91 -9.84 -1.88
N ASN A 80 13.74 -9.74 -2.91
CA ASN A 80 13.73 -10.60 -4.10
C ASN A 80 12.45 -10.54 -4.95
N LEU A 81 11.61 -9.53 -4.77
CA LEU A 81 10.55 -9.14 -5.69
C LEU A 81 11.04 -7.96 -6.53
N PHE A 82 10.91 -8.05 -7.84
CA PHE A 82 11.35 -7.01 -8.75
C PHE A 82 10.34 -6.85 -9.88
N MET A 83 9.94 -5.61 -10.15
CA MET A 83 9.08 -5.26 -11.27
C MET A 83 9.69 -4.07 -12.00
N PRO A 84 10.37 -4.30 -13.15
CA PRO A 84 10.92 -3.22 -13.95
C PRO A 84 9.82 -2.41 -14.62
N ASP A 85 10.09 -1.13 -14.79
CA ASP A 85 9.24 -0.24 -15.57
C ASP A 85 9.72 -0.20 -17.03
N TYR A 86 8.89 -0.70 -17.92
CA TYR A 86 9.15 -0.60 -19.37
C TYR A 86 8.31 0.48 -20.07
N GLY A 87 7.74 1.41 -19.27
CA GLY A 87 6.90 2.49 -19.80
C GLY A 87 5.51 2.04 -20.25
N SER A 88 5.14 0.78 -20.00
CA SER A 88 3.81 0.26 -20.30
C SER A 88 3.35 -0.68 -19.22
N LYS A 89 2.15 -0.46 -18.71
CA LYS A 89 1.48 -1.32 -17.73
C LYS A 89 1.27 -2.75 -18.25
N LEU A 90 1.05 -2.89 -19.55
CA LEU A 90 0.77 -4.18 -20.19
C LEU A 90 1.99 -5.10 -20.31
N THR A 91 3.19 -4.55 -20.26
CA THR A 91 4.43 -5.28 -20.58
C THR A 91 5.35 -5.49 -19.40
N SER A 92 5.09 -4.86 -18.26
CA SER A 92 5.95 -4.96 -17.09
C SER A 92 5.88 -6.36 -16.47
N PRO A 93 6.95 -7.16 -16.53
CA PRO A 93 6.97 -8.49 -15.93
C PRO A 93 7.28 -8.41 -14.43
N VAL A 94 6.77 -9.37 -13.68
CA VAL A 94 7.11 -9.55 -12.27
C VAL A 94 8.12 -10.67 -12.13
N TYR A 95 9.17 -10.42 -11.35
CA TYR A 95 10.22 -11.38 -11.04
C TYR A 95 10.27 -11.66 -9.54
N ILE A 96 10.33 -12.93 -9.17
CA ILE A 96 10.64 -13.36 -7.82
C ILE A 96 11.92 -14.21 -7.88
N ARG A 97 12.96 -13.83 -7.13
CA ARG A 97 14.28 -14.50 -7.14
C ARG A 97 14.86 -14.62 -8.54
N GLY A 98 14.63 -13.64 -9.40
CA GLY A 98 15.06 -13.65 -10.80
C GLY A 98 14.21 -14.51 -11.74
N ILE A 99 13.25 -15.26 -11.23
CA ILE A 99 12.31 -16.05 -12.04
C ILE A 99 11.12 -15.17 -12.42
N GLY A 100 10.98 -14.92 -13.70
CA GLY A 100 9.90 -14.12 -14.29
C GLY A 100 9.81 -14.38 -15.77
N SER A 101 8.79 -13.82 -16.42
CA SER A 101 8.60 -13.95 -17.87
C SER A 101 8.39 -12.59 -18.50
N LYS A 102 9.28 -12.22 -19.42
CA LYS A 102 9.15 -11.00 -20.22
C LYS A 102 8.14 -11.16 -21.35
N ILE A 103 8.02 -12.37 -21.87
CA ILE A 103 7.20 -12.73 -23.04
C ILE A 103 6.18 -13.78 -22.58
N ASN A 104 4.98 -13.78 -23.15
CA ASN A 104 3.90 -14.74 -22.85
C ASN A 104 3.37 -14.67 -21.42
N ALA A 105 2.89 -15.80 -20.92
CA ALA A 105 2.28 -15.91 -19.60
C ALA A 105 3.26 -15.57 -18.47
N PRO A 106 2.78 -14.96 -17.37
CA PRO A 106 3.60 -14.68 -16.21
C PRO A 106 4.13 -15.97 -15.57
N SER A 107 5.33 -15.90 -14.97
CA SER A 107 5.91 -17.00 -14.18
C SER A 107 5.68 -16.84 -12.68
N VAL A 108 5.08 -15.72 -12.29
CA VAL A 108 4.63 -15.41 -10.94
C VAL A 108 3.10 -15.35 -10.97
N GLY A 109 2.44 -16.10 -10.09
CA GLY A 109 0.99 -16.11 -9.99
C GLY A 109 0.47 -14.89 -9.23
N LEU A 110 -0.62 -14.31 -9.71
CA LEU A 110 -1.40 -13.31 -9.00
C LEU A 110 -2.75 -13.90 -8.61
N TYR A 111 -3.09 -13.76 -7.36
CA TYR A 111 -4.37 -14.17 -6.81
C TYR A 111 -4.99 -13.00 -6.05
N VAL A 112 -6.24 -12.67 -6.35
CA VAL A 112 -7.02 -11.67 -5.61
C VAL A 112 -8.21 -12.39 -4.98
N ASP A 113 -8.27 -12.38 -3.66
CA ASP A 113 -9.26 -13.12 -2.86
C ASP A 113 -9.40 -14.59 -3.25
N GLY A 114 -8.27 -15.22 -3.62
CA GLY A 114 -8.19 -16.62 -4.02
C GLY A 114 -8.53 -16.89 -5.49
N ILE A 115 -8.90 -15.87 -6.27
CA ILE A 115 -9.17 -15.98 -7.70
C ILE A 115 -7.88 -15.73 -8.49
N PRO A 116 -7.43 -16.66 -9.36
CA PRO A 116 -6.22 -16.48 -10.14
C PRO A 116 -6.40 -15.53 -11.32
N TYR A 117 -5.42 -14.66 -11.51
CA TYR A 117 -5.28 -13.78 -12.66
C TYR A 117 -4.11 -14.22 -13.52
N PHE A 118 -4.33 -14.37 -14.82
CA PHE A 118 -3.33 -14.94 -15.73
C PHE A 118 -2.70 -13.93 -16.68
N GLU A 119 -3.20 -12.70 -16.69
CA GLU A 119 -2.72 -11.62 -17.55
C GLU A 119 -1.69 -10.75 -16.82
N LYS A 120 -0.68 -10.28 -17.54
CA LYS A 120 0.32 -9.37 -16.97
C LYS A 120 -0.27 -8.02 -16.57
N SER A 121 -1.24 -7.54 -17.33
CA SER A 121 -1.97 -6.30 -17.03
C SER A 121 -2.71 -6.33 -15.69
N ALA A 122 -3.07 -7.50 -15.21
CA ALA A 122 -3.75 -7.65 -13.93
C ALA A 122 -2.87 -7.33 -12.72
N PHE A 123 -1.54 -7.23 -12.90
CA PHE A 123 -0.64 -6.79 -11.82
C PHE A 123 -0.68 -5.28 -11.58
N ASP A 124 -1.37 -4.53 -12.43
CA ASP A 124 -1.57 -3.11 -12.24
C ASP A 124 -2.96 -2.85 -11.65
N PHE A 125 -3.07 -2.96 -10.35
CA PHE A 125 -4.30 -2.72 -9.59
C PHE A 125 -4.04 -1.72 -8.46
N ASP A 126 -5.09 -1.03 -8.05
CA ASP A 126 -5.04 -0.06 -6.97
C ASP A 126 -4.95 -0.75 -5.59
N PHE A 127 -4.14 -0.18 -4.71
CA PHE A 127 -3.90 -0.69 -3.37
C PHE A 127 -4.81 -0.10 -2.29
N ASN A 128 -5.70 0.83 -2.65
CA ASN A 128 -6.55 1.53 -1.67
C ASN A 128 -7.53 0.61 -0.93
N GLU A 129 -7.97 -0.47 -1.58
CA GLU A 129 -8.91 -1.44 -1.02
C GLU A 129 -8.25 -2.69 -0.45
N VAL A 130 -6.94 -2.74 -0.49
CA VAL A 130 -6.18 -3.89 -0.02
C VAL A 130 -6.18 -3.96 1.51
N ASP A 131 -6.52 -5.11 2.06
CA ASP A 131 -6.36 -5.46 3.47
C ASP A 131 -4.93 -5.90 3.76
N ARG A 132 -4.39 -6.80 2.92
CA ARG A 132 -3.01 -7.25 2.99
C ARG A 132 -2.55 -7.87 1.67
N ILE A 133 -1.24 -7.86 1.47
CA ILE A 133 -0.58 -8.57 0.37
C ILE A 133 0.40 -9.57 0.95
N GLU A 134 0.35 -10.78 0.45
CA GLU A 134 1.27 -11.85 0.79
C GLU A 134 2.08 -12.27 -0.44
N VAL A 135 3.40 -12.35 -0.29
CA VAL A 135 4.31 -12.81 -1.34
C VAL A 135 4.97 -14.09 -0.89
N LEU A 136 4.65 -15.19 -1.53
CA LEU A 136 5.29 -16.48 -1.31
C LEU A 136 6.35 -16.69 -2.38
N ARG A 137 7.60 -16.84 -1.97
CA ARG A 137 8.76 -16.90 -2.85
C ARG A 137 9.23 -18.34 -3.04
N GLY A 138 9.20 -18.79 -4.27
CA GLY A 138 9.56 -20.13 -4.70
C GLY A 138 8.38 -20.88 -5.33
N PRO A 139 8.62 -22.04 -5.94
CA PRO A 139 7.61 -22.78 -6.69
C PRO A 139 6.39 -23.14 -5.84
N GLN A 140 5.21 -22.81 -6.34
CA GLN A 140 3.92 -23.08 -5.67
C GLN A 140 2.96 -23.90 -6.58
N GLY A 141 3.49 -24.58 -7.59
CA GLY A 141 2.71 -25.26 -8.62
C GLY A 141 1.76 -26.35 -8.12
N THR A 142 2.11 -27.02 -7.01
CA THR A 142 1.29 -28.11 -6.45
C THR A 142 -0.05 -27.64 -5.88
N LEU A 143 -0.08 -26.41 -5.33
CA LEU A 143 -1.27 -25.87 -4.68
C LEU A 143 -2.00 -24.84 -5.53
N TYR A 144 -1.27 -24.08 -6.32
CA TYR A 144 -1.76 -22.94 -7.06
C TYR A 144 -1.77 -23.14 -8.58
N GLY A 145 -1.14 -24.24 -9.06
CA GLY A 145 -1.17 -24.60 -10.46
C GLY A 145 -0.22 -23.80 -11.34
N ARG A 146 -0.68 -23.44 -12.55
CA ARG A 146 0.17 -22.81 -13.57
C ARG A 146 0.63 -21.40 -13.16
N ASN A 147 1.68 -20.93 -13.83
CA ASN A 147 2.25 -19.57 -13.66
C ASN A 147 2.81 -19.27 -12.26
N THR A 148 3.25 -20.29 -11.52
CA THR A 148 3.70 -20.16 -10.13
C THR A 148 5.09 -20.71 -9.89
N MET A 149 5.95 -20.69 -10.92
CA MET A 149 7.33 -21.16 -10.83
C MET A 149 8.22 -20.27 -9.98
N GLY A 150 8.08 -18.96 -10.09
CA GLY A 150 8.83 -17.98 -9.29
C GLY A 150 8.23 -17.79 -7.91
N GLY A 151 6.94 -18.00 -7.78
CA GLY A 151 6.17 -17.75 -6.58
C GLY A 151 4.78 -17.23 -6.88
N ILE A 152 4.12 -16.72 -5.85
CA ILE A 152 2.78 -16.13 -5.96
C ILE A 152 2.70 -14.82 -5.17
N ILE A 153 1.82 -13.97 -5.62
CA ILE A 153 1.36 -12.77 -4.92
C ILE A 153 -0.13 -12.95 -4.63
N ASN A 154 -0.47 -13.04 -3.37
CA ASN A 154 -1.85 -13.09 -2.90
C ASN A 154 -2.26 -11.71 -2.39
N VAL A 155 -3.30 -11.17 -2.96
CA VAL A 155 -3.92 -9.91 -2.54
C VAL A 155 -5.24 -10.22 -1.87
N TYR A 156 -5.45 -9.69 -0.70
CA TYR A 156 -6.70 -9.80 0.03
C TYR A 156 -7.32 -8.42 0.15
N THR A 157 -8.57 -8.31 -0.29
CA THR A 157 -9.32 -7.06 -0.20
C THR A 157 -10.02 -6.92 1.14
N LYS A 158 -10.38 -5.70 1.50
CA LYS A 158 -11.13 -5.42 2.73
C LYS A 158 -12.53 -6.03 2.64
N SER A 159 -12.84 -6.96 3.52
CA SER A 159 -14.16 -7.59 3.56
C SER A 159 -15.19 -6.71 4.25
N PRO A 160 -16.36 -6.41 3.66
CA PRO A 160 -17.42 -5.64 4.30
C PRO A 160 -18.06 -6.35 5.50
N LEU A 161 -17.78 -7.63 5.71
CA LEU A 161 -18.21 -8.35 6.91
C LEU A 161 -17.32 -8.07 8.13
N LYS A 162 -16.07 -7.66 7.91
CA LYS A 162 -15.08 -7.37 8.95
C LYS A 162 -14.78 -5.90 9.09
N TYR A 163 -15.00 -5.13 8.05
CA TYR A 163 -14.67 -3.73 7.95
C TYR A 163 -15.91 -2.91 7.64
N GLU A 164 -16.17 -1.86 8.41
CA GLU A 164 -17.25 -0.91 8.19
C GLU A 164 -16.69 0.50 8.17
N GLY A 165 -17.19 1.34 7.31
CA GLY A 165 -16.81 2.75 7.24
C GLY A 165 -16.73 3.30 5.84
N THR A 166 -16.40 4.58 5.78
CA THR A 166 -16.15 5.31 4.53
C THR A 166 -14.70 5.78 4.53
N ASN A 167 -13.96 5.45 3.48
CA ASN A 167 -12.63 5.97 3.27
C ASN A 167 -12.65 6.97 2.12
N ILE A 168 -11.99 8.09 2.33
CA ILE A 168 -11.77 9.11 1.31
C ILE A 168 -10.26 9.31 1.24
N TRP A 169 -9.71 9.11 0.07
CA TRP A 169 -8.32 9.37 -0.23
C TRP A 169 -8.22 10.46 -1.29
N LEU A 170 -7.47 11.51 -1.01
CA LEU A 170 -7.26 12.63 -1.91
C LEU A 170 -5.77 12.93 -1.95
N SER A 171 -5.15 12.70 -3.09
CA SER A 171 -3.75 12.99 -3.32
C SER A 171 -3.58 13.91 -4.52
N ASN A 172 -2.71 14.91 -4.39
CA ASN A 172 -2.33 15.81 -5.47
C ASN A 172 -0.81 15.95 -5.47
N GLY A 173 -0.22 15.92 -6.65
CA GLY A 173 1.21 15.98 -6.82
C GLY A 173 1.65 16.87 -7.97
N ASN A 174 2.94 16.87 -8.22
CA ASN A 174 3.53 17.56 -9.36
C ASN A 174 3.04 16.96 -10.69
N TYR A 175 3.22 17.69 -11.78
CA TYR A 175 2.83 17.27 -13.14
C TYR A 175 1.33 16.95 -13.26
N GLY A 176 0.48 17.67 -12.53
CA GLY A 176 -0.96 17.47 -12.56
C GLY A 176 -1.43 16.13 -12.00
N TYR A 177 -0.58 15.43 -11.21
CA TYR A 177 -0.96 14.18 -10.59
C TYR A 177 -2.12 14.39 -9.63
N ARG A 178 -3.16 13.61 -9.80
CA ARG A 178 -4.36 13.57 -8.97
C ARG A 178 -4.77 12.12 -8.78
N ASP A 179 -5.05 11.76 -7.56
CA ASP A 179 -5.51 10.43 -7.19
C ASP A 179 -6.59 10.57 -6.13
N TYR A 180 -7.82 10.24 -6.48
CA TYR A 180 -9.00 10.39 -5.65
C TYR A 180 -9.71 9.06 -5.55
N THR A 181 -9.81 8.54 -4.35
CA THR A 181 -10.53 7.30 -4.07
C THR A 181 -11.61 7.55 -3.02
N LEU A 182 -12.79 7.02 -3.28
CA LEU A 182 -13.90 6.95 -2.34
C LEU A 182 -14.32 5.50 -2.21
N SER A 183 -14.35 4.98 -0.99
CA SER A 183 -14.88 3.65 -0.74
C SER A 183 -15.79 3.63 0.49
N HIS A 184 -16.86 2.87 0.42
CA HIS A 184 -17.82 2.69 1.49
C HIS A 184 -18.11 1.22 1.71
N TYR A 185 -17.98 0.80 2.96
CA TYR A 185 -18.20 -0.58 3.42
C TYR A 185 -19.29 -0.59 4.47
N LYS A 186 -20.26 -1.47 4.31
CA LYS A 186 -21.34 -1.64 5.26
C LYS A 186 -21.69 -3.09 5.46
N LYS A 187 -21.74 -3.53 6.72
CA LYS A 187 -22.26 -4.83 7.10
C LYS A 187 -23.77 -4.73 7.36
N ILE A 188 -24.52 -5.68 6.82
CA ILE A 188 -25.96 -5.81 7.03
C ILE A 188 -26.24 -7.20 7.60
N GLY A 189 -26.37 -7.28 8.94
CA GLY A 189 -26.49 -8.56 9.63
C GLY A 189 -25.18 -9.36 9.68
N GLU A 190 -25.24 -10.65 9.98
CA GLU A 190 -24.03 -11.46 10.18
C GLU A 190 -23.43 -12.03 8.90
N LYS A 191 -24.23 -12.21 7.87
CA LYS A 191 -23.83 -12.93 6.65
C LYS A 191 -23.81 -12.07 5.39
N PHE A 192 -24.29 -10.83 5.47
CA PHE A 192 -24.35 -9.94 4.32
C PHE A 192 -23.65 -8.62 4.59
N GLY A 193 -22.90 -8.15 3.63
CA GLY A 193 -22.28 -6.84 3.60
C GLY A 193 -22.07 -6.40 2.16
N TYR A 194 -21.92 -5.12 1.94
CA TYR A 194 -21.57 -4.55 0.64
C TYR A 194 -20.38 -3.63 0.74
N ALA A 195 -19.63 -3.55 -0.32
CA ALA A 195 -18.59 -2.57 -0.56
C ALA A 195 -18.85 -1.88 -1.89
N VAL A 196 -18.73 -0.56 -1.91
CA VAL A 196 -18.82 0.25 -3.12
C VAL A 196 -17.62 1.18 -3.12
N SER A 197 -16.90 1.17 -4.22
CA SER A 197 -15.74 2.04 -4.40
C SER A 197 -15.72 2.67 -5.78
N GLY A 198 -15.03 3.79 -5.87
CA GLY A 198 -14.70 4.47 -7.10
C GLY A 198 -13.36 5.15 -6.94
N ASP A 199 -12.54 5.08 -7.96
CA ASP A 199 -11.25 5.74 -8.04
C ASP A 199 -11.16 6.60 -9.30
N PHE A 200 -10.35 7.62 -9.21
CA PHE A 200 -9.99 8.48 -10.33
C PHE A 200 -8.53 8.86 -10.20
N GLN A 201 -7.73 8.49 -11.18
CA GLN A 201 -6.33 8.85 -11.24
C GLN A 201 -6.02 9.58 -12.54
N SER A 202 -5.27 10.66 -12.47
CA SER A 202 -4.78 11.38 -13.64
C SER A 202 -3.39 11.97 -13.43
N SER A 203 -2.64 12.09 -14.50
CA SER A 203 -1.36 12.78 -14.54
C SER A 203 -1.21 13.44 -15.91
N ASP A 204 -0.70 14.68 -15.94
CA ASP A 204 -0.41 15.38 -17.19
C ASP A 204 0.89 14.88 -17.83
N GLY A 205 1.66 14.04 -17.12
CA GLY A 205 2.94 13.53 -17.58
C GLY A 205 4.08 14.58 -17.54
N TYR A 206 5.31 14.10 -17.62
CA TYR A 206 6.52 14.96 -17.61
C TYR A 206 7.38 14.79 -18.84
N PHE A 207 7.28 13.68 -19.58
CA PHE A 207 7.98 13.49 -20.86
C PHE A 207 7.25 14.20 -22.00
N THR A 208 7.98 14.97 -22.79
CA THR A 208 7.44 15.58 -24.00
C THR A 208 7.98 14.85 -25.22
N ASN A 209 7.09 14.38 -26.08
CA ASN A 209 7.46 13.82 -27.36
C ASN A 209 7.89 14.95 -28.32
N LEU A 210 9.16 14.95 -28.72
CA LEU A 210 9.74 16.01 -29.54
C LEU A 210 9.16 16.09 -30.97
N PHE A 211 8.49 15.05 -31.44
CA PHE A 211 7.88 15.04 -32.78
C PHE A 211 6.46 15.59 -32.79
N THR A 212 5.73 15.34 -31.72
CA THR A 212 4.29 15.68 -31.63
C THR A 212 4.02 16.88 -30.72
N ASP A 213 5.02 17.33 -29.98
CA ASP A 213 4.94 18.37 -28.95
C ASP A 213 3.83 18.10 -27.91
N LYS A 214 3.51 16.82 -27.71
CA LYS A 214 2.53 16.36 -26.73
C LYS A 214 3.21 15.59 -25.59
N LYS A 215 2.55 15.52 -24.47
CA LYS A 215 2.98 14.66 -23.38
C LYS A 215 2.88 13.18 -23.81
N ALA A 216 3.91 12.39 -23.50
CA ALA A 216 4.00 10.99 -23.91
C ALA A 216 3.57 10.02 -22.81
N ASP A 217 3.44 10.52 -21.59
CA ASP A 217 3.17 9.77 -20.37
C ASP A 217 1.97 10.34 -19.58
N ASP A 218 1.06 11.04 -20.28
CA ASP A 218 -0.21 11.42 -19.71
C ASP A 218 -1.07 10.17 -19.40
N MET A 219 -1.74 10.20 -18.27
CA MET A 219 -2.52 9.06 -17.80
C MET A 219 -3.87 9.55 -17.27
N LYS A 220 -4.93 8.80 -17.60
CA LYS A 220 -6.25 8.92 -16.96
C LYS A 220 -6.83 7.54 -16.80
N SER A 221 -7.31 7.23 -15.58
CA SER A 221 -8.03 6.00 -15.25
C SER A 221 -9.13 6.31 -14.25
N GLY A 222 -10.18 5.53 -14.26
CA GLY A 222 -11.33 5.66 -13.35
C GLY A 222 -12.49 4.83 -13.85
#